data_2f737826948823f937dc814628e41006
#
_entry.id   2f737826948823f937dc814628e41006
#
_cell.length_a   1.000
_cell.length_b   1.000
_cell.length_c   1.000
_cell.angle_alpha   90.00
_cell.angle_beta   90.00
_cell.angle_gamma   90.00
#
_symmetry.space_group_name_H-M   'P 1'
#
loop_
_entity.id
_entity.type
_entity.pdbx_description
1 polymer ?
#
loop_
_entity_poly.entity_id
_entity_poly.type
_entity_poly.pdbx_seq_one_letter_code
_entity_poly.pdbx_strand_id
1 'polypeptide(L)'
;LGVFGGAVKITGISKGAGMIRPNMATMLGFLATDARIAPALLPALARELAEGSFNRVTIDGDTSTNDSFVVMASGRAGHAEIQSWDSAAGQALKAGLLEVARLLAQAIVRDGEGASKFITIRVEGGRDGHECRQVAYAIAHSPLVKTAFYASDPNLGRILAAVGYAGITDLDQTAIDLYLDDVHVAQRGGRKPDYREEDGQRVMQQSEITVRVLLGRGDAADTVWTCDLSHDYVSINADYRS
;
A
#
# COMPACT_ATOMS: atom_id res chain seq x y z
N LEU A 1 14.78 12.05 16.18
CA LEU A 1 13.52 12.32 16.90
C LEU A 1 13.83 13.07 18.19
N GLY A 2 13.46 14.37 18.27
CA GLY A 2 13.87 15.27 19.37
C GLY A 2 13.26 14.98 20.75
N VAL A 3 12.39 13.99 20.88
CA VAL A 3 11.74 13.59 22.15
C VAL A 3 12.59 12.69 23.05
N PHE A 4 13.78 12.23 22.59
CA PHE A 4 14.59 11.24 23.31
C PHE A 4 15.80 11.82 24.03
N GLY A 5 16.03 13.15 24.01
CA GLY A 5 17.25 13.74 24.54
C GLY A 5 18.55 13.30 23.81
N GLY A 6 18.40 12.55 22.70
CA GLY A 6 19.45 12.03 21.83
C GLY A 6 18.86 11.41 20.57
N ALA A 7 19.72 11.06 19.60
CA ALA A 7 19.29 10.43 18.37
C ALA A 7 18.97 8.94 18.58
N VAL A 8 17.78 8.50 18.21
CA VAL A 8 17.43 7.08 18.05
C VAL A 8 17.56 6.70 16.59
N LYS A 9 18.22 5.58 16.32
CA LYS A 9 18.46 5.06 14.98
C LYS A 9 17.44 4.01 14.63
N ILE A 10 16.92 4.09 13.41
CA ILE A 10 16.05 3.06 12.81
C ILE A 10 16.67 2.72 11.46
N THR A 11 16.83 1.45 11.19
CA THR A 11 17.32 0.93 9.90
C THR A 11 16.52 -0.30 9.51
N GLY A 12 16.48 -0.60 8.22
CA GLY A 12 15.81 -1.79 7.75
C GLY A 12 16.28 -2.20 6.37
N ILE A 13 15.94 -3.42 6.02
CA ILE A 13 16.16 -4.01 4.70
C ILE A 13 14.96 -4.89 4.36
N SER A 14 14.58 -4.92 3.10
CA SER A 14 13.54 -5.80 2.58
C SER A 14 13.97 -6.46 1.27
N LYS A 15 13.35 -7.60 0.96
CA LYS A 15 13.55 -8.37 -0.25
C LYS A 15 12.22 -8.93 -0.71
N GLY A 16 11.95 -8.86 -2.00
CA GLY A 16 10.78 -9.40 -2.67
C GLY A 16 10.53 -8.65 -3.98
N ALA A 17 10.08 -9.33 -5.04
CA ALA A 17 9.80 -8.73 -6.34
C ALA A 17 8.62 -9.37 -7.07
N GLY A 18 8.21 -10.60 -6.72
CA GLY A 18 7.07 -11.35 -7.24
C GLY A 18 6.50 -12.28 -6.18
N MET A 19 5.30 -12.83 -6.44
CA MET A 19 4.49 -13.57 -5.45
C MET A 19 4.25 -12.71 -4.20
N ILE A 20 3.85 -11.44 -4.42
CA ILE A 20 3.66 -10.45 -3.36
C ILE A 20 2.18 -10.07 -3.23
N ARG A 21 1.56 -10.68 -2.26
CA ARG A 21 0.32 -10.29 -1.61
C ARG A 21 0.45 -10.64 -0.14
N PRO A 22 1.13 -9.81 0.65
CA PRO A 22 1.38 -10.16 2.02
C PRO A 22 0.06 -10.28 2.81
N ASN A 23 -0.27 -11.47 3.19
CA ASN A 23 -0.93 -11.83 4.41
C ASN A 23 0.14 -12.59 5.21
N MET A 24 1.33 -11.99 5.17
CA MET A 24 2.65 -12.50 5.52
C MET A 24 3.17 -13.60 4.57
N ALA A 25 3.43 -13.26 3.26
CA ALA A 25 3.94 -14.23 2.26
C ALA A 25 4.94 -13.65 1.23
N THR A 26 6.03 -14.35 0.91
CA THR A 26 7.19 -14.19 0.00
C THR A 26 8.02 -12.91 0.12
N MET A 27 7.89 -12.15 1.18
CA MET A 27 8.80 -11.06 1.42
C MET A 27 9.63 -11.31 2.68
N LEU A 28 10.83 -10.83 2.68
CA LEU A 28 11.64 -10.74 3.88
C LEU A 28 11.79 -9.27 4.24
N GLY A 29 11.35 -8.90 5.44
CA GLY A 29 11.51 -7.56 5.99
C GLY A 29 12.21 -7.61 7.34
N PHE A 30 13.26 -6.82 7.49
CA PHE A 30 13.99 -6.68 8.76
C PHE A 30 14.02 -5.22 9.14
N LEU A 31 13.61 -4.92 10.37
CA LEU A 31 13.63 -3.58 10.94
C LEU A 31 14.38 -3.61 12.26
N ALA A 32 15.37 -2.76 12.43
CA ALA A 32 16.20 -2.68 13.63
C ALA A 32 16.23 -1.27 14.18
N THR A 33 16.25 -1.18 15.52
CA THR A 33 16.44 0.09 16.24
C THR A 33 17.37 -0.10 17.43
N ASP A 34 18.08 0.96 17.81
CA ASP A 34 18.82 1.01 19.07
C ASP A 34 17.95 1.45 20.26
N ALA A 35 16.68 1.77 20.02
CA ALA A 35 15.73 2.15 21.07
C ALA A 35 15.59 1.07 22.15
N ARG A 36 15.34 1.51 23.38
CA ARG A 36 15.04 0.63 24.51
C ARG A 36 13.52 0.50 24.64
N ILE A 37 13.02 -0.69 24.29
CA ILE A 37 11.58 -1.01 24.27
C ILE A 37 11.34 -2.19 25.20
N ALA A 38 10.31 -2.12 26.05
CA ALA A 38 9.92 -3.23 26.88
C ALA A 38 9.55 -4.46 26.01
N PRO A 39 10.13 -5.65 26.26
CA PRO A 39 9.91 -6.83 25.42
C PRO A 39 8.45 -7.19 25.20
N ALA A 40 7.60 -6.94 26.20
CA ALA A 40 6.16 -7.21 26.12
C ALA A 40 5.43 -6.39 25.03
N LEU A 41 6.00 -5.25 24.59
CA LEU A 41 5.41 -4.40 23.54
C LEU A 41 5.75 -4.86 22.12
N LEU A 42 6.81 -5.64 21.93
CA LEU A 42 7.33 -6.00 20.60
C LEU A 42 6.36 -6.83 19.74
N PRO A 43 5.64 -7.84 20.27
CA PRO A 43 4.73 -8.63 19.44
C PRO A 43 3.55 -7.83 18.87
N ALA A 44 3.00 -6.92 19.64
CA ALA A 44 1.93 -6.02 19.17
C ALA A 44 2.49 -5.01 18.16
N LEU A 45 3.66 -4.42 18.44
CA LEU A 45 4.34 -3.50 17.54
C LEU A 45 4.60 -4.15 16.17
N ALA A 46 5.17 -5.36 16.13
CA ALA A 46 5.47 -6.04 14.86
C ALA A 46 4.21 -6.24 14.02
N ARG A 47 3.08 -6.63 14.62
CA ARG A 47 1.80 -6.74 13.92
C ARG A 47 1.29 -5.39 13.39
N GLU A 48 1.31 -4.35 14.21
CA GLU A 48 0.86 -3.01 13.80
C GLU A 48 1.72 -2.45 12.65
N LEU A 49 3.03 -2.66 12.70
CA LEU A 49 3.94 -2.25 11.63
C LEU A 49 3.66 -3.02 10.33
N ALA A 50 3.49 -4.35 10.41
CA ALA A 50 3.15 -5.17 9.25
C ALA A 50 1.81 -4.73 8.62
N GLU A 51 0.77 -4.54 9.46
CA GLU A 51 -0.55 -4.08 9.02
C GLU A 51 -0.51 -2.68 8.38
N GLY A 52 0.33 -1.79 8.85
CA GLY A 52 0.45 -0.43 8.33
C GLY A 52 1.42 -0.27 7.15
N SER A 53 2.09 -1.34 6.71
CA SER A 53 3.13 -1.31 5.67
C SER A 53 3.05 -2.51 4.72
N PHE A 54 3.69 -3.63 5.05
CA PHE A 54 3.81 -4.79 4.17
C PHE A 54 2.46 -5.44 3.84
N ASN A 55 1.50 -5.46 4.78
CA ASN A 55 0.14 -5.93 4.50
C ASN A 55 -0.72 -4.92 3.70
N ARG A 56 -0.08 -3.94 3.06
CA ARG A 56 -0.72 -2.93 2.19
C ARG A 56 -0.13 -2.91 0.79
N VAL A 57 0.71 -3.88 0.45
CA VAL A 57 1.28 -3.95 -0.90
C VAL A 57 0.81 -5.20 -1.63
N THR A 58 0.81 -5.14 -2.95
CA THR A 58 0.66 -6.33 -3.80
C THR A 58 1.32 -6.07 -5.15
N ILE A 59 1.93 -7.12 -5.74
CA ILE A 59 2.48 -7.07 -7.10
C ILE A 59 1.57 -7.85 -8.05
N ASP A 60 1.29 -9.11 -7.77
CA ASP A 60 0.59 -10.05 -8.65
C ASP A 60 -0.66 -10.69 -8.01
N GLY A 61 -0.92 -10.43 -6.75
CA GLY A 61 -2.05 -11.01 -6.05
C GLY A 61 -1.81 -12.39 -5.47
N ASP A 62 -0.62 -12.98 -5.70
CA ASP A 62 -0.28 -14.30 -5.22
C ASP A 62 0.35 -14.27 -3.82
N THR A 63 -0.01 -15.24 -2.99
CA THR A 63 0.45 -15.37 -1.61
C THR A 63 1.48 -16.51 -1.53
N SER A 64 2.61 -16.28 -0.87
CA SER A 64 3.60 -17.32 -0.60
C SER A 64 3.41 -17.96 0.78
N THR A 65 4.20 -18.99 1.05
CA THR A 65 4.21 -19.74 2.31
C THR A 65 5.37 -19.35 3.24
N ASN A 66 6.28 -18.46 2.82
CA ASN A 66 7.60 -18.29 3.46
C ASN A 66 7.96 -16.83 3.78
N ASP A 67 7.01 -16.01 4.21
CA ASP A 67 7.30 -14.63 4.61
C ASP A 67 7.81 -14.50 6.03
N SER A 68 8.62 -13.47 6.23
CA SER A 68 9.01 -13.06 7.57
C SER A 68 9.18 -11.56 7.68
N PHE A 69 8.60 -10.99 8.72
CA PHE A 69 8.87 -9.63 9.14
C PHE A 69 9.42 -9.65 10.56
N VAL A 70 10.65 -9.20 10.72
CA VAL A 70 11.39 -9.24 11.99
C VAL A 70 11.66 -7.83 12.48
N VAL A 71 11.25 -7.54 13.72
CA VAL A 71 11.55 -6.27 14.40
C VAL A 71 12.51 -6.53 15.54
N MET A 72 13.63 -5.80 15.55
CA MET A 72 14.72 -5.95 16.53
C MET A 72 14.94 -4.63 17.26
N ALA A 73 15.06 -4.69 18.59
CA ALA A 73 15.43 -3.56 19.43
C ALA A 73 16.63 -3.90 20.30
N SER A 74 17.75 -3.22 20.12
CA SER A 74 18.99 -3.53 20.85
C SER A 74 19.07 -2.90 22.24
N GLY A 75 18.25 -1.90 22.55
CA GLY A 75 18.23 -1.20 23.82
C GLY A 75 19.47 -0.35 24.11
N ARG A 76 20.30 -0.05 23.08
CA ARG A 76 21.58 0.67 23.25
C ARG A 76 21.46 2.19 23.23
N ALA A 77 20.31 2.75 22.81
CA ALA A 77 20.07 4.18 22.91
C ALA A 77 19.93 4.60 24.38
N GLY A 78 20.51 5.73 24.74
CA GLY A 78 20.64 6.18 26.13
C GLY A 78 19.39 6.75 26.78
N HIS A 79 18.18 6.44 26.27
CA HIS A 79 16.91 6.91 26.83
C HIS A 79 16.28 5.90 27.81
N ALA A 80 15.30 6.35 28.60
CA ALA A 80 14.53 5.48 29.48
C ALA A 80 13.74 4.46 28.64
N GLU A 81 13.54 3.25 29.17
CA GLU A 81 12.78 2.21 28.48
C GLU A 81 11.35 2.64 28.20
N ILE A 82 10.90 2.43 26.96
CA ILE A 82 9.52 2.67 26.56
C ILE A 82 8.66 1.54 27.09
N GLN A 83 7.77 1.88 28.04
CA GLN A 83 6.87 0.96 28.73
C GLN A 83 5.43 1.03 28.17
N SER A 84 5.10 2.07 27.39
CA SER A 84 3.79 2.27 26.76
C SER A 84 3.92 3.06 25.47
N TRP A 85 3.09 2.74 24.49
CA TRP A 85 2.96 3.50 23.25
C TRP A 85 2.19 4.82 23.40
N ASP A 86 1.53 5.06 24.55
CA ASP A 86 0.77 6.29 24.81
C ASP A 86 1.67 7.48 25.17
N SER A 87 2.91 7.22 25.56
CA SER A 87 3.90 8.27 25.82
C SER A 87 4.31 8.98 24.53
N ALA A 88 4.67 10.28 24.62
CA ALA A 88 5.16 11.05 23.48
C ALA A 88 6.38 10.38 22.79
N ALA A 89 7.29 9.82 23.59
CA ALA A 89 8.45 9.07 23.09
C ALA A 89 8.03 7.76 22.37
N GLY A 90 7.08 7.02 22.95
CA GLY A 90 6.52 5.81 22.34
C GLY A 90 5.83 6.09 21.02
N GLN A 91 4.98 7.10 20.97
CA GLN A 91 4.28 7.52 19.75
C GLN A 91 5.28 7.95 18.65
N ALA A 92 6.26 8.77 18.99
CA ALA A 92 7.27 9.23 18.04
C ALA A 92 8.12 8.08 17.49
N LEU A 93 8.51 7.13 18.35
CA LEU A 93 9.26 5.94 17.91
C LEU A 93 8.41 5.05 17.00
N LYS A 94 7.17 4.76 17.40
CA LYS A 94 6.25 3.95 16.59
C LYS A 94 6.00 4.58 15.22
N ALA A 95 5.80 5.89 15.15
CA ALA A 95 5.63 6.62 13.90
C ALA A 95 6.88 6.50 13.00
N GLY A 96 8.08 6.68 13.55
CA GLY A 96 9.33 6.52 12.79
C GLY A 96 9.57 5.10 12.32
N LEU A 97 9.27 4.08 13.13
CA LEU A 97 9.35 2.67 12.73
C LEU A 97 8.35 2.36 11.60
N LEU A 98 7.13 2.88 11.68
CA LEU A 98 6.11 2.70 10.64
C LEU A 98 6.49 3.38 9.34
N GLU A 99 7.09 4.57 9.40
CA GLU A 99 7.59 5.27 8.21
C GLU A 99 8.66 4.45 7.48
N VAL A 100 9.66 3.93 8.20
CA VAL A 100 10.71 3.08 7.60
C VAL A 100 10.09 1.80 7.04
N ALA A 101 9.18 1.14 7.76
CA ALA A 101 8.50 -0.06 7.28
C ALA A 101 7.70 0.21 5.98
N ARG A 102 7.03 1.36 5.88
CA ARG A 102 6.31 1.79 4.66
C ARG A 102 7.25 2.04 3.50
N LEU A 103 8.35 2.73 3.73
CA LEU A 103 9.37 2.97 2.69
C LEU A 103 9.90 1.65 2.13
N LEU A 104 10.18 0.67 2.99
CA LEU A 104 10.63 -0.66 2.58
C LEU A 104 9.55 -1.43 1.80
N ALA A 105 8.31 -1.40 2.26
CA ALA A 105 7.18 -2.06 1.60
C ALA A 105 6.91 -1.46 0.21
N GLN A 106 6.95 -0.13 0.10
CA GLN A 106 6.80 0.56 -1.18
C GLN A 106 7.99 0.34 -2.12
N ALA A 107 9.21 0.19 -1.57
CA ALA A 107 10.40 -0.15 -2.37
C ALA A 107 10.24 -1.52 -3.05
N ILE A 108 9.66 -2.52 -2.37
CA ILE A 108 9.33 -3.82 -2.96
C ILE A 108 8.41 -3.67 -4.18
N VAL A 109 7.38 -2.84 -4.07
CA VAL A 109 6.44 -2.61 -5.18
C VAL A 109 7.10 -1.88 -6.36
N ARG A 110 7.96 -0.88 -6.08
CA ARG A 110 8.70 -0.16 -7.13
C ARG A 110 9.70 -1.04 -7.86
N ASP A 111 10.25 -2.05 -7.17
CA ASP A 111 11.19 -3.04 -7.69
C ASP A 111 10.48 -4.35 -8.12
N GLY A 112 9.16 -4.31 -8.29
CA GLY A 112 8.35 -5.44 -8.71
C GLY A 112 8.75 -5.95 -10.10
N GLU A 113 8.63 -7.26 -10.32
CA GLU A 113 8.97 -7.91 -11.59
C GLU A 113 8.25 -7.25 -12.76
N GLY A 114 9.00 -6.64 -13.67
CA GLY A 114 8.47 -5.94 -14.84
C GLY A 114 7.68 -4.67 -14.55
N ALA A 115 7.71 -4.14 -13.32
CA ALA A 115 7.00 -2.93 -12.96
C ALA A 115 7.56 -1.70 -13.68
N SER A 116 6.69 -0.90 -14.29
CA SER A 116 7.04 0.38 -14.89
C SER A 116 6.39 1.56 -14.16
N LYS A 117 5.37 1.29 -13.35
CA LYS A 117 4.63 2.31 -12.59
C LYS A 117 4.37 1.86 -11.16
N PHE A 118 4.52 2.80 -10.23
CA PHE A 118 4.07 2.66 -8.84
C PHE A 118 2.69 3.28 -8.69
N ILE A 119 1.73 2.50 -8.17
CA ILE A 119 0.34 2.90 -8.09
C ILE A 119 -0.10 2.90 -6.62
N THR A 120 -0.52 4.06 -6.15
CA THR A 120 -1.19 4.21 -4.85
C THR A 120 -2.70 4.15 -5.07
N ILE A 121 -3.39 3.20 -4.44
CA ILE A 121 -4.85 3.10 -4.47
C ILE A 121 -5.36 3.52 -3.10
N ARG A 122 -6.00 4.68 -3.04
CA ARG A 122 -6.58 5.26 -1.84
C ARG A 122 -8.10 5.23 -1.94
N VAL A 123 -8.75 4.54 -1.03
CA VAL A 123 -10.20 4.46 -0.92
C VAL A 123 -10.64 5.21 0.33
N GLU A 124 -11.57 6.12 0.17
CA GLU A 124 -12.09 7.02 1.21
C GLU A 124 -13.61 6.94 1.29
N GLY A 125 -14.15 7.34 2.43
CA GLY A 125 -15.60 7.40 2.62
C GLY A 125 -16.28 6.03 2.73
N GLY A 126 -15.57 4.98 3.14
CA GLY A 126 -16.14 3.67 3.46
C GLY A 126 -16.73 3.62 4.86
N ARG A 127 -17.49 2.59 5.17
CA ARG A 127 -18.04 2.33 6.52
C ARG A 127 -16.94 2.07 7.55
N ASP A 128 -15.93 1.34 7.12
CA ASP A 128 -14.75 1.00 7.92
C ASP A 128 -13.52 0.80 7.03
N GLY A 129 -12.35 0.66 7.66
CA GLY A 129 -11.10 0.44 6.92
C GLY A 129 -11.04 -0.90 6.19
N HIS A 130 -11.79 -1.92 6.64
CA HIS A 130 -11.84 -3.21 5.96
C HIS A 130 -12.54 -3.08 4.60
N GLU A 131 -13.70 -2.40 4.55
CA GLU A 131 -14.42 -2.11 3.31
C GLU A 131 -13.55 -1.32 2.33
N CYS A 132 -12.88 -0.26 2.79
CA CYS A 132 -11.96 0.53 1.96
C CYS A 132 -10.83 -0.33 1.39
N ARG A 133 -10.23 -1.19 2.22
CA ARG A 133 -9.16 -2.09 1.82
C ARG A 133 -9.62 -3.13 0.82
N GLN A 134 -10.82 -3.67 0.99
CA GLN A 134 -11.44 -4.64 0.08
C GLN A 134 -11.59 -4.05 -1.34
N VAL A 135 -12.09 -2.83 -1.44
CA VAL A 135 -12.16 -2.10 -2.72
C VAL A 135 -10.78 -1.83 -3.29
N ALA A 136 -9.83 -1.35 -2.46
CA ALA A 136 -8.48 -1.07 -2.90
C ALA A 136 -7.79 -2.31 -3.48
N TYR A 137 -7.92 -3.47 -2.83
CA TYR A 137 -7.38 -4.73 -3.34
C TYR A 137 -8.10 -5.24 -4.59
N ALA A 138 -9.40 -5.04 -4.73
CA ALA A 138 -10.11 -5.41 -5.95
C ALA A 138 -9.55 -4.65 -7.17
N ILE A 139 -9.23 -3.38 -7.00
CA ILE A 139 -8.56 -2.57 -8.04
C ILE A 139 -7.12 -3.04 -8.27
N ALA A 140 -6.35 -3.22 -7.18
CA ALA A 140 -4.93 -3.58 -7.22
C ALA A 140 -4.67 -4.96 -7.87
N HIS A 141 -5.60 -5.91 -7.71
CA HIS A 141 -5.50 -7.26 -8.27
C HIS A 141 -6.12 -7.40 -9.66
N SER A 142 -6.79 -6.37 -10.20
CA SER A 142 -7.42 -6.45 -11.51
C SER A 142 -6.38 -6.45 -12.64
N PRO A 143 -6.19 -7.55 -13.39
CA PRO A 143 -5.28 -7.55 -14.54
C PRO A 143 -5.66 -6.50 -15.58
N LEU A 144 -6.97 -6.25 -15.77
CA LEU A 144 -7.45 -5.24 -16.71
C LEU A 144 -7.06 -3.81 -16.28
N VAL A 145 -7.12 -3.51 -14.97
CA VAL A 145 -6.66 -2.24 -14.45
C VAL A 145 -5.14 -2.12 -14.61
N LYS A 146 -4.38 -3.13 -14.17
CA LYS A 146 -2.92 -3.11 -14.19
C LYS A 146 -2.36 -2.99 -15.62
N THR A 147 -2.96 -3.67 -16.60
CA THR A 147 -2.56 -3.56 -18.02
C THR A 147 -2.94 -2.21 -18.63
N ALA A 148 -4.03 -1.57 -18.20
CA ALA A 148 -4.35 -0.21 -18.61
C ALA A 148 -3.29 0.78 -18.10
N PHE A 149 -2.83 0.64 -16.86
CA PHE A 149 -1.73 1.45 -16.31
C PHE A 149 -0.44 1.26 -17.11
N TYR A 150 -0.08 0.02 -17.43
CA TYR A 150 1.07 -0.27 -18.30
C TYR A 150 0.96 0.43 -19.66
N ALA A 151 -0.21 0.37 -20.28
CA ALA A 151 -0.49 1.03 -21.56
C ALA A 151 -0.64 2.56 -21.45
N SER A 152 -0.55 3.15 -20.25
CA SER A 152 -0.87 4.56 -19.98
C SER A 152 -2.28 4.97 -20.45
N ASP A 153 -3.24 4.02 -20.36
CA ASP A 153 -4.65 4.21 -20.70
C ASP A 153 -5.45 4.63 -19.45
N PRO A 154 -6.03 5.85 -19.38
CA PRO A 154 -6.84 6.31 -18.26
C PRO A 154 -8.22 5.64 -18.24
N ASN A 155 -8.25 4.31 -18.17
CA ASN A 155 -9.46 3.51 -18.32
C ASN A 155 -10.31 3.49 -17.05
N LEU A 156 -11.09 4.56 -16.85
CA LEU A 156 -11.98 4.69 -15.69
C LEU A 156 -13.01 3.54 -15.58
N GLY A 157 -13.46 2.99 -16.72
CA GLY A 157 -14.41 1.89 -16.75
C GLY A 157 -13.88 0.61 -16.10
N ARG A 158 -12.61 0.28 -16.32
CA ARG A 158 -11.95 -0.88 -15.67
C ARG A 158 -11.83 -0.68 -14.17
N ILE A 159 -11.51 0.53 -13.72
CA ILE A 159 -11.41 0.86 -12.29
C ILE A 159 -12.79 0.77 -11.64
N LEU A 160 -13.82 1.40 -12.23
CA LEU A 160 -15.18 1.34 -11.70
C LEU A 160 -15.76 -0.09 -11.69
N ALA A 161 -15.44 -0.91 -12.70
CA ALA A 161 -15.80 -2.33 -12.71
C ALA A 161 -15.16 -3.06 -11.51
N ALA A 162 -13.88 -2.80 -11.22
CA ALA A 162 -13.20 -3.39 -10.06
C ALA A 162 -13.84 -2.96 -8.73
N VAL A 163 -14.23 -1.71 -8.59
CA VAL A 163 -15.01 -1.23 -7.44
C VAL A 163 -16.34 -1.99 -7.34
N GLY A 164 -17.04 -2.18 -8.46
CA GLY A 164 -18.35 -2.84 -8.50
C GLY A 164 -18.33 -4.30 -8.07
N TYR A 165 -17.27 -5.05 -8.41
CA TYR A 165 -17.15 -6.46 -8.02
C TYR A 165 -16.33 -6.68 -6.73
N ALA A 166 -16.00 -5.63 -5.98
CA ALA A 166 -15.24 -5.75 -4.76
C ALA A 166 -15.93 -6.56 -3.62
N GLY A 167 -17.15 -7.04 -3.83
CA GLY A 167 -17.88 -7.87 -2.86
C GLY A 167 -18.71 -7.09 -1.85
N ILE A 168 -18.95 -5.80 -2.08
CA ILE A 168 -19.85 -4.98 -1.26
C ILE A 168 -21.23 -5.02 -1.85
N THR A 169 -22.14 -5.78 -1.22
CA THR A 169 -23.46 -6.11 -1.78
C THR A 169 -24.44 -4.93 -1.83
N ASP A 170 -24.24 -3.92 -0.99
CA ASP A 170 -25.10 -2.73 -0.86
C ASP A 170 -24.37 -1.45 -1.27
N LEU A 171 -23.41 -1.56 -2.19
CA LEU A 171 -22.68 -0.42 -2.74
C LEU A 171 -23.60 0.43 -3.62
N ASP A 172 -23.76 1.70 -3.27
CA ASP A 172 -24.42 2.69 -4.13
C ASP A 172 -23.42 3.21 -5.17
N GLN A 173 -23.52 2.71 -6.38
CA GLN A 173 -22.66 3.13 -7.48
C GLN A 173 -22.79 4.62 -7.80
N THR A 174 -23.96 5.23 -7.54
CA THR A 174 -24.20 6.66 -7.82
C THR A 174 -23.56 7.60 -6.80
N ALA A 175 -22.98 7.06 -5.73
CA ALA A 175 -22.22 7.82 -4.75
C ALA A 175 -20.71 7.83 -5.01
N ILE A 176 -20.23 7.08 -6.04
CA ILE A 176 -18.80 6.88 -6.27
C ILE A 176 -18.23 8.04 -7.09
N ASP A 177 -17.17 8.65 -6.56
CA ASP A 177 -16.30 9.56 -7.29
C ASP A 177 -14.91 8.94 -7.45
N LEU A 178 -14.26 9.21 -8.60
CA LEU A 178 -12.94 8.68 -8.96
C LEU A 178 -12.01 9.79 -9.41
N TYR A 179 -10.78 9.77 -8.89
CA TYR A 179 -9.71 10.67 -9.28
C TYR A 179 -8.47 9.89 -9.71
N LEU A 180 -7.74 10.44 -10.69
CA LEU A 180 -6.38 10.08 -11.03
C LEU A 180 -5.50 11.28 -10.69
N ASP A 181 -4.69 11.18 -9.65
CA ASP A 181 -3.99 12.29 -8.99
C ASP A 181 -4.92 13.47 -8.72
N ASP A 182 -4.69 14.61 -9.41
CA ASP A 182 -5.47 15.85 -9.35
C ASP A 182 -6.71 15.84 -10.25
N VAL A 183 -6.85 14.87 -11.15
CA VAL A 183 -7.91 14.85 -12.18
C VAL A 183 -9.14 14.09 -11.70
N HIS A 184 -10.26 14.76 -11.58
CA HIS A 184 -11.57 14.15 -11.30
C HIS A 184 -12.14 13.52 -12.57
N VAL A 185 -12.00 12.19 -12.70
CA VAL A 185 -12.31 11.46 -13.95
C VAL A 185 -13.72 10.88 -13.97
N ALA A 186 -14.25 10.48 -12.80
CA ALA A 186 -15.63 10.01 -12.71
C ALA A 186 -16.35 10.64 -11.52
N GLN A 187 -17.63 10.95 -11.73
CA GLN A 187 -18.53 11.54 -10.75
C GLN A 187 -19.84 10.77 -10.74
N ARG A 188 -20.35 10.46 -9.55
CA ARG A 188 -21.59 9.70 -9.37
C ARG A 188 -21.62 8.40 -10.17
N GLY A 189 -20.51 7.67 -10.16
CA GLY A 189 -20.38 6.38 -10.83
C GLY A 189 -20.26 6.42 -12.34
N GLY A 190 -20.29 7.61 -12.97
CA GLY A 190 -20.16 7.81 -14.41
C GLY A 190 -19.01 8.74 -14.78
N ARG A 191 -18.66 8.80 -16.06
CA ARG A 191 -17.68 9.76 -16.55
C ARG A 191 -18.10 11.18 -16.15
N LYS A 192 -17.19 11.96 -15.55
CA LYS A 192 -17.44 13.37 -15.23
C LYS A 192 -17.69 14.18 -16.52
N PRO A 193 -18.74 15.02 -16.60
CA PRO A 193 -19.13 15.68 -17.86
C PRO A 193 -18.06 16.54 -18.51
N ASP A 194 -17.25 17.24 -17.72
CA ASP A 194 -16.17 18.11 -18.16
C ASP A 194 -14.79 17.46 -18.16
N TYR A 195 -14.71 16.13 -17.91
CA TYR A 195 -13.46 15.39 -18.00
C TYR A 195 -12.97 15.31 -19.45
N ARG A 196 -11.71 15.71 -19.65
CA ARG A 196 -11.02 15.58 -20.93
C ARG A 196 -10.01 14.44 -20.86
N GLU A 197 -9.96 13.67 -21.92
CA GLU A 197 -9.08 12.50 -22.03
C GLU A 197 -7.60 12.87 -21.88
N GLU A 198 -7.21 14.04 -22.42
CA GLU A 198 -5.84 14.54 -22.36
C GLU A 198 -5.36 14.75 -20.92
N ASP A 199 -6.27 15.15 -20.01
CA ASP A 199 -5.94 15.36 -18.61
C ASP A 199 -5.64 14.01 -17.91
N GLY A 200 -6.43 12.97 -18.21
CA GLY A 200 -6.15 11.61 -17.74
C GLY A 200 -4.86 11.04 -18.33
N GLN A 201 -4.62 11.22 -19.62
CA GLN A 201 -3.39 10.76 -20.27
C GLN A 201 -2.15 11.44 -19.68
N ARG A 202 -2.22 12.72 -19.36
CA ARG A 202 -1.14 13.44 -18.66
C ARG A 202 -0.76 12.75 -17.34
N VAL A 203 -1.73 12.34 -16.56
CA VAL A 203 -1.47 11.61 -15.31
C VAL A 203 -0.89 10.23 -15.61
N MET A 204 -1.47 9.49 -16.56
CA MET A 204 -1.06 8.12 -16.87
C MET A 204 0.35 8.02 -17.48
N GLN A 205 0.96 9.11 -17.91
CA GLN A 205 2.36 9.18 -18.34
C GLN A 205 3.36 9.22 -17.16
N GLN A 206 2.90 9.46 -15.94
CA GLN A 206 3.76 9.51 -14.77
C GLN A 206 4.19 8.08 -14.35
N SER A 207 5.35 7.99 -13.72
CA SER A 207 5.84 6.74 -13.11
C SER A 207 5.20 6.42 -11.75
N GLU A 208 4.65 7.43 -11.08
CA GLU A 208 3.92 7.28 -9.81
C GLU A 208 2.55 7.92 -9.96
N ILE A 209 1.49 7.18 -9.66
CA ILE A 209 0.10 7.59 -9.88
C ILE A 209 -0.74 7.23 -8.66
N THR A 210 -1.63 8.14 -8.25
CA THR A 210 -2.61 7.88 -7.21
C THR A 210 -4.01 7.72 -7.81
N VAL A 211 -4.62 6.58 -7.59
CA VAL A 211 -6.05 6.33 -7.80
C VAL A 211 -6.76 6.63 -6.48
N ARG A 212 -7.65 7.62 -6.47
CA ARG A 212 -8.46 7.93 -5.30
C ARG A 212 -9.93 7.67 -5.59
N VAL A 213 -10.54 6.81 -4.79
CA VAL A 213 -11.95 6.43 -4.89
C VAL A 213 -12.68 6.91 -3.65
N LEU A 214 -13.78 7.66 -3.82
CA LEU A 214 -14.68 8.05 -2.75
C LEU A 214 -15.94 7.19 -2.82
N LEU A 215 -16.30 6.51 -1.72
CA LEU A 215 -17.44 5.61 -1.69
C LEU A 215 -18.73 6.28 -1.20
N GLY A 216 -18.62 7.42 -0.49
CA GLY A 216 -19.79 8.17 0.00
C GLY A 216 -20.62 7.44 1.07
N ARG A 217 -20.01 6.54 1.86
CA ARG A 217 -20.69 5.63 2.80
C ARG A 217 -20.34 5.88 4.27
N GLY A 218 -19.29 6.64 4.54
CA GLY A 218 -18.78 6.91 5.88
C GLY A 218 -17.52 7.77 5.84
N ASP A 219 -16.70 7.67 6.88
CA ASP A 219 -15.50 8.51 7.06
C ASP A 219 -14.20 7.70 7.07
N ALA A 220 -14.28 6.38 6.91
CA ALA A 220 -13.10 5.54 6.91
C ALA A 220 -12.31 5.68 5.61
N ALA A 221 -11.00 5.44 5.70
CA ALA A 221 -10.10 5.42 4.55
C ALA A 221 -9.04 4.34 4.72
N ASP A 222 -8.58 3.80 3.59
CA ASP A 222 -7.45 2.89 3.55
C ASP A 222 -6.66 3.05 2.25
N THR A 223 -5.40 2.58 2.26
CA THR A 223 -4.49 2.70 1.12
C THR A 223 -3.77 1.39 0.87
N VAL A 224 -3.68 0.99 -0.40
CA VAL A 224 -2.91 -0.14 -0.90
C VAL A 224 -1.96 0.35 -1.99
N TRP A 225 -0.75 -0.21 -2.03
CA TRP A 225 0.24 0.09 -3.07
C TRP A 225 0.43 -1.13 -3.98
N THR A 226 0.49 -0.86 -5.27
CA THR A 226 0.70 -1.87 -6.31
C THR A 226 1.50 -1.31 -7.49
N CYS A 227 1.77 -2.13 -8.48
CA CYS A 227 2.38 -1.74 -9.74
C CYS A 227 1.48 -2.11 -10.92
N ASP A 228 1.84 -1.68 -12.12
CA ASP A 228 1.25 -2.12 -13.38
C ASP A 228 1.58 -3.59 -13.70
N LEU A 229 1.05 -4.11 -14.79
CA LEU A 229 1.32 -5.45 -15.31
C LEU A 229 1.83 -5.33 -16.75
N SER A 230 3.12 -5.59 -16.93
CA SER A 230 3.82 -5.47 -18.20
C SER A 230 4.00 -6.82 -18.91
N HIS A 231 4.50 -6.79 -20.14
CA HIS A 231 4.97 -7.99 -20.85
C HIS A 231 6.17 -8.63 -20.16
N ASP A 232 7.05 -7.83 -19.55
CA ASP A 232 8.24 -8.32 -18.85
C ASP A 232 7.89 -9.20 -17.66
N TYR A 233 6.80 -8.89 -16.92
CA TYR A 233 6.30 -9.77 -15.87
C TYR A 233 6.05 -11.19 -16.40
N VAL A 234 5.38 -11.30 -17.55
CA VAL A 234 5.08 -12.61 -18.15
C VAL A 234 6.36 -13.31 -18.60
N SER A 235 7.29 -12.60 -19.23
CA SER A 235 8.56 -13.15 -19.70
C SER A 235 9.40 -13.67 -18.52
N ILE A 236 9.56 -12.88 -17.46
CA ILE A 236 10.31 -13.25 -16.26
C ILE A 236 9.73 -14.52 -15.63
N ASN A 237 8.40 -14.57 -15.44
CA ASN A 237 7.77 -15.72 -14.79
C ASN A 237 7.64 -16.96 -15.67
N ALA A 238 7.59 -16.80 -17.00
CA ALA A 238 7.60 -17.93 -17.93
C ALA A 238 8.98 -18.62 -18.00
N ASP A 239 10.06 -17.85 -17.83
CA ASP A 239 11.44 -18.37 -17.85
C ASP A 239 11.93 -18.86 -16.48
N TYR A 240 11.22 -18.49 -15.40
CA TYR A 240 11.58 -18.88 -14.03
C TYR A 240 11.29 -20.38 -13.84
N ARG A 241 12.36 -21.16 -13.65
CA ARG A 241 12.28 -22.58 -13.27
C ARG A 241 12.76 -22.73 -11.83
N SER A 242 11.86 -23.07 -10.94
CA SER A 242 12.16 -23.42 -9.55
C SER A 242 12.77 -24.81 -9.43
#